data_9789cd306efdfa338a80fcf486332338
#
_entry.id   9789cd306efdfa338a80fcf486332338
#
_cell.length_a   1.000
_cell.length_b   1.000
_cell.length_c   1.000
_cell.angle_alpha   90.00
_cell.angle_beta   90.00
_cell.angle_gamma   90.00
#
_symmetry.space_group_name_H-M   'P 1'
#
loop_
_entity.id
_entity.type
_entity.pdbx_description
1 polymer ?
#
loop_
_entity_poly.entity_id
_entity_poly.type
_entity_poly.pdbx_seq_one_letter_code
_entity_poly.pdbx_strand_id
1 'polypeptide(L)'
;MDSKKLEILMTAIDLGSFTKASEVVGYTQSGLTHMMDALEREVGFSLLQRDHNGIQLSPQGRQLMPAIREFLQANANLENQINAISEQKKEVIRIAAYASIAMHWMPELLYRYKRVCPEVSVDLRMVDNALEPYELLESGQTDVIFASRQNYNFCDWTPLYNEKMYAILPKDYPLNGRTTFPLEEFSGQDFLMPYGRFDIDVNAAMDSVGVKLNASVSRVDDETVIRMVGHGLGVTMMTELMIRGRTDDVLCVPVDPPRLRELGMGTSRKMKLTDSMQSLKDCMLQFIHDRS
;
A
#
# COMPACT_ATOMS: atom_id res chain seq x y z
N MET A 1 -28.83 10.17 -2.31
CA MET A 1 -27.60 9.79 -1.58
C MET A 1 -26.46 10.62 -2.15
N ASP A 2 -25.72 11.33 -1.30
CA ASP A 2 -24.68 12.28 -1.70
C ASP A 2 -23.29 11.61 -1.59
N SER A 3 -22.47 11.67 -2.65
CA SER A 3 -21.10 11.11 -2.66
C SER A 3 -20.27 11.67 -1.49
N LYS A 4 -20.42 12.95 -1.17
CA LYS A 4 -19.67 13.59 -0.08
C LYS A 4 -19.93 12.95 1.29
N LYS A 5 -21.18 12.55 1.58
CA LYS A 5 -21.51 11.83 2.83
C LYS A 5 -20.84 10.45 2.88
N LEU A 6 -20.77 9.78 1.73
CA LEU A 6 -20.12 8.46 1.62
C LEU A 6 -18.60 8.56 1.73
N GLU A 7 -17.97 9.60 1.16
CA GLU A 7 -16.53 9.87 1.34
C GLU A 7 -16.19 10.13 2.80
N ILE A 8 -17.01 10.91 3.49
CA ILE A 8 -16.86 11.18 4.93
C ILE A 8 -17.05 9.90 5.74
N LEU A 9 -18.01 9.04 5.39
CA LEU A 9 -18.18 7.72 6.01
C LEU A 9 -16.89 6.89 5.88
N MET A 10 -16.30 6.84 4.68
CA MET A 10 -15.03 6.12 4.44
C MET A 10 -13.91 6.68 5.31
N THR A 11 -13.72 8.00 5.31
CA THR A 11 -12.70 8.67 6.14
C THR A 11 -12.88 8.38 7.63
N ALA A 12 -14.12 8.38 8.13
CA ALA A 12 -14.42 8.10 9.53
C ALA A 12 -14.09 6.65 9.93
N ILE A 13 -14.32 5.71 9.02
CA ILE A 13 -14.00 4.28 9.20
C ILE A 13 -12.48 4.08 9.20
N ASP A 14 -11.78 4.64 8.22
CA ASP A 14 -10.33 4.51 8.05
C ASP A 14 -9.56 5.06 9.27
N LEU A 15 -10.06 6.17 9.84
CA LEU A 15 -9.46 6.80 11.03
C LEU A 15 -10.00 6.26 12.36
N GLY A 16 -11.06 5.46 12.33
CA GLY A 16 -11.73 4.93 13.53
C GLY A 16 -12.30 6.00 14.48
N SER A 17 -12.41 7.26 14.03
CA SER A 17 -12.74 8.40 14.90
C SER A 17 -13.35 9.56 14.13
N PHE A 18 -14.51 10.05 14.60
CA PHE A 18 -15.10 11.28 14.05
C PHE A 18 -14.26 12.53 14.35
N THR A 19 -13.58 12.57 15.48
CA THR A 19 -12.70 13.70 15.82
C THR A 19 -11.55 13.80 14.81
N LYS A 20 -10.84 12.70 14.57
CA LYS A 20 -9.75 12.67 13.58
C LYS A 20 -10.28 12.93 12.17
N ALA A 21 -11.41 12.34 11.81
CA ALA A 21 -12.02 12.57 10.51
C ALA A 21 -12.40 14.05 10.32
N SER A 22 -12.92 14.72 11.36
CA SER A 22 -13.30 16.14 11.28
C SER A 22 -12.09 17.04 10.98
N GLU A 23 -10.93 16.75 11.54
CA GLU A 23 -9.69 17.49 11.28
C GLU A 23 -9.24 17.35 9.81
N VAL A 24 -9.39 16.14 9.25
CA VAL A 24 -8.99 15.85 7.86
C VAL A 24 -9.94 16.47 6.84
N VAL A 25 -11.25 16.36 7.07
CA VAL A 25 -12.25 16.82 6.07
C VAL A 25 -12.69 18.28 6.26
N GLY A 26 -12.17 18.97 7.27
CA GLY A 26 -12.44 20.40 7.50
C GLY A 26 -13.87 20.71 8.00
N TYR A 27 -14.49 19.77 8.71
CA TYR A 27 -15.80 19.94 9.35
C TYR A 27 -15.65 19.91 10.87
N THR A 28 -16.72 20.30 11.59
CA THR A 28 -16.78 20.07 13.04
C THR A 28 -17.20 18.61 13.32
N GLN A 29 -16.78 18.06 14.46
CA GLN A 29 -17.18 16.71 14.87
C GLN A 29 -18.72 16.56 14.93
N SER A 30 -19.42 17.58 15.44
CA SER A 30 -20.89 17.60 15.49
C SER A 30 -21.50 17.61 14.08
N GLY A 31 -20.90 18.37 13.16
CA GLY A 31 -21.31 18.40 11.75
C GLY A 31 -21.18 17.02 11.09
N LEU A 32 -20.06 16.33 11.30
CA LEU A 32 -19.88 14.95 10.81
C LEU A 32 -20.91 13.98 11.40
N THR A 33 -21.15 14.06 12.71
CA THR A 33 -22.15 13.22 13.37
C THR A 33 -23.53 13.43 12.74
N HIS A 34 -23.95 14.70 12.54
CA HIS A 34 -25.23 15.00 11.89
C HIS A 34 -25.30 14.48 10.43
N MET A 35 -24.20 14.56 9.70
CA MET A 35 -24.13 14.03 8.33
C MET A 35 -24.27 12.50 8.30
N MET A 36 -23.65 11.80 9.23
CA MET A 36 -23.77 10.34 9.35
C MET A 36 -25.18 9.93 9.81
N ASP A 37 -25.74 10.61 10.79
CA ASP A 37 -27.14 10.37 11.22
C ASP A 37 -28.14 10.62 10.08
N ALA A 38 -27.87 11.62 9.22
CA ALA A 38 -28.67 11.89 8.03
C ALA A 38 -28.53 10.80 6.98
N LEU A 39 -27.31 10.27 6.76
CA LEU A 39 -27.04 9.16 5.86
C LEU A 39 -27.72 7.89 6.34
N GLU A 40 -27.61 7.54 7.63
CA GLU A 40 -28.25 6.37 8.23
C GLU A 40 -29.78 6.43 8.17
N ARG A 41 -30.37 7.62 8.36
CA ARG A 41 -31.80 7.84 8.14
C ARG A 41 -32.23 7.66 6.69
N GLU A 42 -31.37 8.06 5.74
CA GLU A 42 -31.62 7.92 4.30
C GLU A 42 -31.60 6.46 3.87
N VAL A 43 -30.67 5.63 4.41
CA VAL A 43 -30.57 4.18 4.11
C VAL A 43 -31.50 3.33 4.98
N GLY A 44 -32.01 3.87 6.10
CA GLY A 44 -32.98 3.19 6.98
C GLY A 44 -32.40 2.25 8.03
N PHE A 45 -31.09 2.19 8.18
CA PHE A 45 -30.39 1.40 9.20
C PHE A 45 -29.03 2.01 9.56
N SER A 46 -28.47 1.57 10.69
CA SER A 46 -27.16 2.04 11.11
C SER A 46 -26.04 1.46 10.27
N LEU A 47 -25.16 2.32 9.74
CA LEU A 47 -23.95 1.97 9.01
C LEU A 47 -22.76 1.81 9.95
N LEU A 48 -22.76 2.55 11.04
CA LEU A 48 -21.70 2.62 12.02
C LEU A 48 -22.16 2.09 13.39
N GLN A 49 -21.23 1.53 14.12
CA GLN A 49 -21.35 1.23 15.55
C GLN A 49 -20.17 1.83 16.29
N ARG A 50 -20.40 2.27 17.53
CA ARG A 50 -19.38 2.79 18.43
C ARG A 50 -19.09 1.77 19.49
N ASP A 51 -17.83 1.46 19.69
CA ASP A 51 -17.38 0.64 20.81
C ASP A 51 -16.20 1.30 21.53
N HIS A 52 -15.60 0.59 22.48
CA HIS A 52 -14.45 1.08 23.24
C HIS A 52 -13.20 1.30 22.37
N ASN A 53 -13.16 0.74 21.16
CA ASN A 53 -12.07 0.84 20.18
C ASN A 53 -12.32 1.95 19.12
N GLY A 54 -13.46 2.67 19.21
CA GLY A 54 -13.78 3.75 18.29
C GLY A 54 -14.99 3.48 17.41
N ILE A 55 -14.89 3.91 16.14
CA ILE A 55 -15.96 3.77 15.14
C ILE A 55 -15.66 2.57 14.25
N GLN A 56 -16.62 1.70 14.10
CA GLN A 56 -16.57 0.54 13.21
C GLN A 56 -17.84 0.41 12.37
N LEU A 57 -17.76 -0.35 11.28
CA LEU A 57 -18.96 -0.69 10.51
C LEU A 57 -19.89 -1.60 11.30
N SER A 58 -21.18 -1.31 11.22
CA SER A 58 -22.22 -2.26 11.64
C SER A 58 -22.22 -3.50 10.74
N PRO A 59 -22.90 -4.59 11.10
CA PRO A 59 -23.11 -5.73 10.20
C PRO A 59 -23.75 -5.33 8.86
N GLN A 60 -24.75 -4.44 8.89
CA GLN A 60 -25.43 -3.92 7.71
C GLN A 60 -24.49 -3.00 6.90
N GLY A 61 -23.69 -2.15 7.60
CA GLY A 61 -22.67 -1.31 6.97
C GLY A 61 -21.65 -2.14 6.21
N ARG A 62 -21.18 -3.25 6.78
CA ARG A 62 -20.26 -4.19 6.10
C ARG A 62 -20.88 -4.80 4.84
N GLN A 63 -22.17 -5.14 4.86
CA GLN A 63 -22.86 -5.68 3.69
C GLN A 63 -23.04 -4.63 2.58
N LEU A 64 -23.27 -3.35 2.95
CA LEU A 64 -23.48 -2.27 1.98
C LEU A 64 -22.16 -1.71 1.43
N MET A 65 -21.06 -1.90 2.13
CA MET A 65 -19.75 -1.31 1.80
C MET A 65 -19.28 -1.57 0.36
N PRO A 66 -19.40 -2.78 -0.21
CA PRO A 66 -19.01 -3.02 -1.62
C PRO A 66 -19.77 -2.12 -2.60
N ALA A 67 -21.07 -1.92 -2.41
CA ALA A 67 -21.89 -1.06 -3.26
C ALA A 67 -21.55 0.42 -3.08
N ILE A 68 -21.25 0.87 -1.84
CA ILE A 68 -20.77 2.22 -1.57
C ILE A 68 -19.46 2.50 -2.31
N ARG A 69 -18.51 1.58 -2.23
CA ARG A 69 -17.22 1.68 -2.92
C ARG A 69 -17.40 1.76 -4.44
N GLU A 70 -18.25 0.92 -5.00
CA GLU A 70 -18.56 0.93 -6.44
C GLU A 70 -19.19 2.25 -6.89
N PHE A 71 -20.09 2.81 -6.09
CA PHE A 71 -20.70 4.12 -6.35
C PHE A 71 -19.64 5.25 -6.31
N LEU A 72 -18.79 5.27 -5.28
CA LEU A 72 -17.74 6.29 -5.16
C LEU A 72 -16.73 6.21 -6.31
N GLN A 73 -16.38 5.01 -6.76
CA GLN A 73 -15.53 4.82 -7.93
C GLN A 73 -16.18 5.32 -9.21
N ALA A 74 -17.45 5.00 -9.42
CA ALA A 74 -18.21 5.49 -10.58
C ALA A 74 -18.34 7.03 -10.57
N ASN A 75 -18.58 7.63 -9.40
CA ASN A 75 -18.63 9.07 -9.21
C ASN A 75 -17.27 9.73 -9.55
N ALA A 76 -16.17 9.20 -9.04
CA ALA A 76 -14.83 9.70 -9.36
C ALA A 76 -14.51 9.61 -10.86
N ASN A 77 -14.91 8.51 -11.52
CA ASN A 77 -14.76 8.35 -12.97
C ASN A 77 -15.57 9.39 -13.74
N LEU A 78 -16.80 9.66 -13.31
CA LEU A 78 -17.64 10.69 -13.92
C LEU A 78 -17.02 12.09 -13.77
N GLU A 79 -16.52 12.42 -12.59
CA GLU A 79 -15.84 13.70 -12.33
C GLU A 79 -14.58 13.86 -13.21
N ASN A 80 -13.80 12.78 -13.36
CA ASN A 80 -12.63 12.79 -14.25
C ASN A 80 -13.03 13.01 -15.71
N GLN A 81 -14.12 12.39 -16.19
CA GLN A 81 -14.63 12.62 -17.55
C GLN A 81 -15.14 14.04 -17.74
N ILE A 82 -15.88 14.58 -16.77
CA ILE A 82 -16.37 15.98 -16.81
C ILE A 82 -15.17 16.94 -16.85
N ASN A 83 -14.14 16.69 -16.03
CA ASN A 83 -12.93 17.50 -16.00
C ASN A 83 -12.18 17.45 -17.34
N ALA A 84 -12.07 16.28 -17.96
CA ALA A 84 -11.47 16.11 -19.28
C ALA A 84 -12.23 16.86 -20.41
N ILE A 85 -13.55 16.90 -20.32
CA ILE A 85 -14.39 17.60 -21.32
C ILE A 85 -14.37 19.12 -21.12
N SER A 86 -14.31 19.57 -19.84
CA SER A 86 -14.45 20.99 -19.50
C SER A 86 -13.19 21.83 -19.68
N GLU A 87 -12.06 21.24 -20.05
CA GLU A 87 -10.73 21.88 -20.20
C GLU A 87 -10.28 22.74 -18.98
N GLN A 88 -11.04 22.75 -17.90
CA GLN A 88 -10.84 23.68 -16.76
C GLN A 88 -10.16 23.07 -15.55
N LYS A 89 -10.08 21.73 -15.44
CA LYS A 89 -9.36 21.06 -14.34
C LYS A 89 -8.34 20.08 -14.89
N LYS A 90 -7.16 20.09 -14.31
CA LYS A 90 -6.13 19.09 -14.60
C LYS A 90 -6.62 17.70 -14.20
N GLU A 91 -6.46 16.74 -15.08
CA GLU A 91 -6.67 15.33 -14.74
C GLU A 91 -5.74 14.96 -13.55
N VAL A 92 -6.27 14.19 -12.60
CA VAL A 92 -5.51 13.71 -11.46
C VAL A 92 -5.48 12.20 -11.51
N ILE A 93 -4.26 11.61 -11.54
CA ILE A 93 -4.05 10.17 -11.36
C ILE A 93 -3.67 9.93 -9.91
N ARG A 94 -4.49 9.15 -9.20
CA ARG A 94 -4.24 8.76 -7.80
C ARG A 94 -3.46 7.46 -7.79
N ILE A 95 -2.28 7.48 -7.21
CA ILE A 95 -1.36 6.35 -7.14
C ILE A 95 -1.18 5.94 -5.69
N ALA A 96 -1.33 4.65 -5.37
CA ALA A 96 -0.87 4.08 -4.13
C ALA A 96 0.35 3.19 -4.39
N ALA A 97 1.44 3.40 -3.66
CA ALA A 97 2.68 2.65 -3.85
C ALA A 97 3.31 2.24 -2.51
N TYR A 98 3.91 1.06 -2.48
CA TYR A 98 4.75 0.67 -1.35
C TYR A 98 5.84 1.70 -1.08
N ALA A 99 6.20 1.89 0.19
CA ALA A 99 7.22 2.86 0.61
C ALA A 99 8.53 2.71 -0.18
N SER A 100 9.00 1.48 -0.38
CA SER A 100 10.21 1.18 -1.15
C SER A 100 10.11 1.61 -2.62
N ILE A 101 8.96 1.39 -3.26
CA ILE A 101 8.69 1.82 -4.64
C ILE A 101 8.54 3.33 -4.70
N ALA A 102 7.78 3.92 -3.78
CA ALA A 102 7.58 5.37 -3.71
C ALA A 102 8.92 6.12 -3.57
N MET A 103 9.84 5.57 -2.76
CA MET A 103 11.15 6.18 -2.54
C MET A 103 12.10 6.04 -3.73
N HIS A 104 12.17 4.85 -4.35
CA HIS A 104 13.23 4.53 -5.30
C HIS A 104 12.83 4.62 -6.78
N TRP A 105 11.53 4.53 -7.09
CA TRP A 105 11.03 4.56 -8.48
C TRP A 105 10.21 5.81 -8.79
N MET A 106 9.30 6.23 -7.89
CA MET A 106 8.36 7.31 -8.19
C MET A 106 9.03 8.65 -8.51
N PRO A 107 10.09 9.11 -7.84
CA PRO A 107 10.66 10.43 -8.16
C PRO A 107 11.13 10.54 -9.62
N GLU A 108 11.85 9.54 -10.13
CA GLU A 108 12.31 9.54 -11.51
C GLU A 108 11.19 9.26 -12.50
N LEU A 109 10.29 8.30 -12.19
CA LEU A 109 9.13 8.01 -13.00
C LEU A 109 8.26 9.26 -13.20
N LEU A 110 7.91 9.95 -12.11
CA LEU A 110 7.06 11.14 -12.15
C LEU A 110 7.75 12.31 -12.86
N TYR A 111 9.08 12.44 -12.74
CA TYR A 111 9.85 13.41 -13.50
C TYR A 111 9.75 13.14 -15.02
N ARG A 112 9.91 11.87 -15.45
CA ARG A 112 9.75 11.48 -16.86
C ARG A 112 8.31 11.70 -17.33
N TYR A 113 7.34 11.23 -16.55
CA TYR A 113 5.93 11.32 -16.85
C TYR A 113 5.44 12.77 -17.00
N LYS A 114 5.89 13.68 -16.14
CA LYS A 114 5.56 15.11 -16.24
C LYS A 114 5.98 15.77 -17.54
N ARG A 115 7.00 15.24 -18.22
CA ARG A 115 7.47 15.72 -19.54
C ARG A 115 6.59 15.20 -20.68
N VAL A 116 5.93 14.05 -20.48
CA VAL A 116 5.04 13.43 -21.47
C VAL A 116 3.62 13.97 -21.32
N CYS A 117 3.15 14.10 -20.09
CA CYS A 117 1.81 14.56 -19.75
C CYS A 117 1.86 15.76 -18.77
N PRO A 118 2.27 16.97 -19.22
CA PRO A 118 2.47 18.14 -18.35
C PRO A 118 1.17 18.63 -17.70
N GLU A 119 0.01 18.37 -18.32
CA GLU A 119 -1.31 18.80 -17.82
C GLU A 119 -1.90 17.87 -16.75
N VAL A 120 -1.32 16.66 -16.59
CA VAL A 120 -1.79 15.68 -15.60
C VAL A 120 -1.12 15.94 -14.26
N SER A 121 -1.91 15.92 -13.20
CA SER A 121 -1.42 15.92 -11.82
C SER A 121 -1.40 14.49 -11.29
N VAL A 122 -0.45 14.20 -10.40
CA VAL A 122 -0.37 12.90 -9.72
C VAL A 122 -0.52 13.14 -8.23
N ASP A 123 -1.44 12.39 -7.63
CA ASP A 123 -1.60 12.27 -6.19
C ASP A 123 -0.99 10.94 -5.76
N LEU A 124 0.18 10.99 -5.09
CA LEU A 124 0.93 9.82 -4.67
C LEU A 124 0.73 9.56 -3.18
N ARG A 125 0.11 8.44 -2.86
CA ARG A 125 -0.02 7.92 -1.50
C ARG A 125 0.98 6.79 -1.27
N MET A 126 1.84 6.96 -0.28
CA MET A 126 2.71 5.89 0.20
C MET A 126 1.94 4.99 1.16
N VAL A 127 2.12 3.68 1.04
CA VAL A 127 1.48 2.67 1.88
C VAL A 127 2.50 1.68 2.44
N ASP A 128 2.27 1.24 3.67
CA ASP A 128 3.18 0.38 4.43
C ASP A 128 2.67 -1.07 4.56
N ASN A 129 1.45 -1.32 4.12
CA ASN A 129 0.78 -2.61 4.26
C ASN A 129 0.58 -3.27 2.90
N ALA A 130 0.88 -4.55 2.81
CA ALA A 130 0.80 -5.32 1.57
C ALA A 130 -0.59 -5.36 0.94
N LEU A 131 -1.66 -5.29 1.72
CA LEU A 131 -3.05 -5.35 1.24
C LEU A 131 -3.67 -3.99 0.98
N GLU A 132 -3.21 -2.94 1.64
CA GLU A 132 -3.79 -1.60 1.55
C GLU A 132 -3.88 -1.06 0.12
N PRO A 133 -2.88 -1.21 -0.78
CA PRO A 133 -3.01 -0.76 -2.15
C PRO A 133 -4.23 -1.38 -2.86
N TYR A 134 -4.47 -2.66 -2.62
CA TYR A 134 -5.60 -3.38 -3.23
C TYR A 134 -6.95 -2.94 -2.65
N GLU A 135 -7.03 -2.68 -1.36
CA GLU A 135 -8.21 -2.10 -0.72
C GLU A 135 -8.54 -0.72 -1.27
N LEU A 136 -7.52 0.12 -1.47
CA LEU A 136 -7.66 1.45 -2.08
C LEU A 136 -8.08 1.36 -3.55
N LEU A 137 -7.54 0.40 -4.31
CA LEU A 137 -7.92 0.18 -5.70
C LEU A 137 -9.36 -0.34 -5.81
N GLU A 138 -9.75 -1.31 -4.99
CA GLU A 138 -11.10 -1.87 -4.98
C GLU A 138 -12.14 -0.83 -4.57
N SER A 139 -11.80 0.03 -3.61
CA SER A 139 -12.67 1.12 -3.15
C SER A 139 -12.72 2.34 -4.08
N GLY A 140 -11.88 2.37 -5.14
CA GLY A 140 -11.79 3.52 -6.05
C GLY A 140 -11.13 4.76 -5.44
N GLN A 141 -10.45 4.62 -4.31
CA GLN A 141 -9.66 5.69 -3.71
C GLN A 141 -8.35 5.93 -4.45
N THR A 142 -7.87 4.95 -5.23
CA THR A 142 -6.72 5.05 -6.12
C THR A 142 -7.06 4.51 -7.51
N ASP A 143 -6.38 5.00 -8.53
CA ASP A 143 -6.56 4.61 -9.93
C ASP A 143 -5.52 3.57 -10.33
N VAL A 144 -4.33 3.68 -9.74
CA VAL A 144 -3.16 2.83 -10.03
C VAL A 144 -2.50 2.43 -8.73
N ILE A 145 -2.06 1.18 -8.64
CA ILE A 145 -1.22 0.70 -7.54
C ILE A 145 0.13 0.23 -8.04
N PHE A 146 1.17 0.42 -7.22
CA PHE A 146 2.48 -0.20 -7.38
C PHE A 146 2.80 -1.00 -6.11
N ALA A 147 2.77 -2.32 -6.23
CA ALA A 147 2.78 -3.24 -5.09
C ALA A 147 3.44 -4.58 -5.44
N SER A 148 3.46 -5.54 -4.51
CA SER A 148 3.72 -6.95 -4.81
C SER A 148 2.45 -7.65 -5.30
N ARG A 149 2.62 -8.63 -6.19
CA ARG A 149 1.49 -9.35 -6.79
C ARG A 149 0.65 -10.07 -5.74
N GLN A 150 -0.67 -9.82 -5.79
CA GLN A 150 -1.66 -10.56 -5.05
C GLN A 150 -2.75 -11.10 -6.02
N ASN A 151 -3.38 -12.22 -5.66
CA ASN A 151 -4.34 -12.89 -6.54
C ASN A 151 -5.76 -12.33 -6.39
N TYR A 152 -5.97 -11.06 -6.79
CA TYR A 152 -7.27 -10.42 -6.80
C TYR A 152 -7.88 -10.38 -8.21
N ASN A 153 -9.10 -10.91 -8.36
CA ASN A 153 -9.80 -10.97 -9.63
C ASN A 153 -10.23 -9.60 -10.19
N PHE A 154 -10.34 -8.57 -9.33
CA PHE A 154 -10.72 -7.22 -9.74
C PHE A 154 -9.56 -6.38 -10.28
N CYS A 155 -8.33 -6.87 -10.13
CA CYS A 155 -7.11 -6.15 -10.51
C CYS A 155 -6.55 -6.70 -11.83
N ASP A 156 -6.33 -5.79 -12.80
CA ASP A 156 -5.50 -6.06 -13.96
C ASP A 156 -4.04 -5.76 -13.59
N TRP A 157 -3.21 -6.78 -13.72
CA TRP A 157 -1.83 -6.75 -13.26
C TRP A 157 -0.84 -6.69 -14.42
N THR A 158 0.11 -5.77 -14.33
CA THR A 158 1.25 -5.66 -15.23
C THR A 158 2.53 -5.93 -14.41
N PRO A 159 3.20 -7.07 -14.62
CA PRO A 159 4.46 -7.36 -13.93
C PRO A 159 5.56 -6.40 -14.40
N LEU A 160 6.41 -5.97 -13.47
CA LEU A 160 7.48 -5.00 -13.73
C LEU A 160 8.86 -5.53 -13.36
N TYR A 161 9.00 -6.11 -12.15
CA TYR A 161 10.29 -6.49 -11.61
C TYR A 161 10.18 -7.64 -10.61
N ASN A 162 11.15 -8.57 -10.65
CA ASN A 162 11.28 -9.62 -9.65
C ASN A 162 12.38 -9.25 -8.66
N GLU A 163 11.96 -8.78 -7.50
CA GLU A 163 12.81 -8.27 -6.45
C GLU A 163 13.31 -9.40 -5.55
N LYS A 164 14.60 -9.41 -5.24
CA LYS A 164 15.22 -10.41 -4.36
C LYS A 164 14.95 -10.09 -2.89
N MET A 165 14.91 -11.15 -2.07
CA MET A 165 14.83 -11.04 -0.62
C MET A 165 16.15 -11.39 0.04
N TYR A 166 16.46 -10.71 1.14
CA TYR A 166 17.72 -10.81 1.87
C TYR A 166 17.48 -11.01 3.36
N ALA A 167 18.30 -11.83 3.99
CA ALA A 167 18.45 -11.82 5.44
C ALA A 167 19.26 -10.56 5.84
N ILE A 168 18.78 -9.86 6.83
CA ILE A 168 19.44 -8.69 7.43
C ILE A 168 19.92 -9.11 8.82
N LEU A 169 21.22 -9.11 8.98
CA LEU A 169 21.92 -9.69 10.12
C LEU A 169 22.86 -8.66 10.76
N PRO A 170 23.18 -8.76 12.06
CA PRO A 170 24.25 -7.98 12.66
C PRO A 170 25.58 -8.15 11.92
N LYS A 171 26.45 -7.12 11.92
CA LYS A 171 27.74 -7.17 11.21
C LYS A 171 28.67 -8.32 11.64
N ASP A 172 28.59 -8.73 12.89
CA ASP A 172 29.40 -9.78 13.51
C ASP A 172 28.72 -11.16 13.46
N TYR A 173 27.59 -11.29 12.74
CA TYR A 173 26.89 -12.55 12.60
C TYR A 173 27.79 -13.63 11.96
N PRO A 174 27.93 -14.85 12.57
CA PRO A 174 28.89 -15.86 12.13
C PRO A 174 28.40 -16.60 10.86
N LEU A 175 28.61 -16.00 9.70
CA LEU A 175 28.28 -16.63 8.40
C LEU A 175 29.19 -17.84 8.05
N ASN A 176 30.34 -17.97 8.71
CA ASN A 176 31.29 -19.11 8.52
C ASN A 176 31.68 -19.31 7.03
N GLY A 177 31.86 -18.19 6.29
CA GLY A 177 32.24 -18.23 4.87
C GLY A 177 31.07 -18.45 3.89
N ARG A 178 29.84 -18.56 4.37
CA ARG A 178 28.64 -18.67 3.52
C ARG A 178 28.32 -17.35 2.85
N THR A 179 27.81 -17.44 1.62
CA THR A 179 27.35 -16.29 0.80
C THR A 179 25.83 -16.18 0.72
N THR A 180 25.10 -17.17 1.27
CA THR A 180 23.65 -17.21 1.37
C THR A 180 23.23 -17.55 2.80
N PHE A 181 22.02 -17.21 3.17
CA PHE A 181 21.42 -17.46 4.48
C PHE A 181 20.24 -18.44 4.36
N PRO A 182 20.35 -19.68 4.91
CA PRO A 182 19.24 -20.63 4.87
C PRO A 182 18.02 -20.08 5.60
N LEU A 183 16.84 -20.16 4.99
CA LEU A 183 15.60 -19.70 5.61
C LEU A 183 15.28 -20.40 6.93
N GLU A 184 15.70 -21.67 7.07
CA GLU A 184 15.53 -22.47 8.29
C GLU A 184 16.27 -21.87 9.49
N GLU A 185 17.34 -21.13 9.27
CA GLU A 185 18.13 -20.50 10.35
C GLU A 185 17.44 -19.29 10.99
N PHE A 186 16.35 -18.79 10.43
CA PHE A 186 15.48 -17.84 11.14
C PHE A 186 14.73 -18.49 12.31
N SER A 187 14.64 -19.82 12.34
CA SER A 187 14.03 -20.53 13.46
C SER A 187 14.84 -20.32 14.76
N GLY A 188 14.14 -19.85 15.80
CA GLY A 188 14.76 -19.58 17.10
C GLY A 188 15.55 -18.28 17.20
N GLN A 189 15.66 -17.48 16.12
CA GLN A 189 16.19 -16.13 16.16
C GLN A 189 15.12 -15.15 16.67
N ASP A 190 15.56 -14.07 17.33
CA ASP A 190 14.68 -12.92 17.59
C ASP A 190 14.46 -12.18 16.29
N PHE A 191 13.27 -12.39 15.69
CA PHE A 191 12.92 -11.81 14.40
C PHE A 191 12.19 -10.49 14.58
N LEU A 192 12.69 -9.41 13.99
CA LEU A 192 12.11 -8.08 14.07
C LEU A 192 11.21 -7.83 12.86
N MET A 193 9.93 -7.54 13.12
CA MET A 193 8.94 -7.25 12.08
C MET A 193 8.54 -5.77 12.14
N PRO A 194 8.72 -4.98 11.06
CA PRO A 194 8.32 -3.57 11.02
C PRO A 194 6.80 -3.37 10.94
N TYR A 195 6.36 -2.13 11.10
CA TYR A 195 4.99 -1.63 10.90
C TYR A 195 3.89 -2.28 11.74
N GLY A 196 4.24 -3.06 12.77
CA GLY A 196 3.27 -3.71 13.65
C GLY A 196 2.41 -4.77 12.99
N ARG A 197 2.83 -5.32 11.85
CA ARG A 197 2.09 -6.30 11.05
C ARG A 197 3.01 -7.39 10.51
N PHE A 198 2.42 -8.56 10.27
CA PHE A 198 3.13 -9.61 9.53
C PHE A 198 3.18 -9.25 8.05
N ASP A 199 4.38 -9.29 7.47
CA ASP A 199 4.59 -9.13 6.04
C ASP A 199 4.19 -10.43 5.31
N ILE A 200 3.35 -10.31 4.27
CA ILE A 200 2.83 -11.46 3.52
C ILE A 200 3.95 -12.18 2.78
N ASP A 201 4.89 -11.45 2.19
CA ASP A 201 5.98 -12.02 1.42
C ASP A 201 6.99 -12.74 2.33
N VAL A 202 7.27 -12.16 3.51
CA VAL A 202 8.08 -12.82 4.57
C VAL A 202 7.39 -14.09 5.05
N ASN A 203 6.11 -14.04 5.38
CA ASN A 203 5.38 -15.23 5.84
C ASN A 203 5.33 -16.33 4.77
N ALA A 204 5.07 -15.98 3.52
CA ALA A 204 5.08 -16.94 2.42
C ALA A 204 6.45 -17.61 2.24
N ALA A 205 7.55 -16.86 2.45
CA ALA A 205 8.88 -17.42 2.43
C ALA A 205 9.09 -18.43 3.58
N MET A 206 8.70 -18.09 4.81
CA MET A 206 8.83 -18.96 5.99
C MET A 206 7.94 -20.20 5.90
N ASP A 207 6.68 -20.03 5.48
CA ASP A 207 5.73 -21.16 5.31
C ASP A 207 6.24 -22.18 4.29
N SER A 208 6.96 -21.73 3.26
CA SER A 208 7.51 -22.61 2.22
C SER A 208 8.56 -23.60 2.73
N VAL A 209 9.19 -23.30 3.87
CA VAL A 209 10.20 -24.14 4.54
C VAL A 209 9.74 -24.63 5.93
N GLY A 210 8.49 -24.33 6.31
CA GLY A 210 7.90 -24.76 7.58
C GLY A 210 8.47 -24.08 8.82
N VAL A 211 9.08 -22.90 8.68
CA VAL A 211 9.66 -22.12 9.78
C VAL A 211 8.60 -21.26 10.47
N LYS A 212 8.57 -21.34 11.80
CA LYS A 212 7.81 -20.42 12.64
C LYS A 212 8.76 -19.39 13.22
N LEU A 213 8.50 -18.11 12.91
CA LEU A 213 9.29 -17.00 13.43
C LEU A 213 8.96 -16.74 14.91
N ASN A 214 10.00 -16.47 15.70
CA ASN A 214 9.85 -15.81 17.00
C ASN A 214 9.79 -14.28 16.76
N ALA A 215 8.67 -13.81 16.20
CA ALA A 215 8.57 -12.45 15.71
C ALA A 215 8.19 -11.46 16.81
N SER A 216 9.04 -10.47 17.04
CA SER A 216 8.72 -9.25 17.77
C SER A 216 8.17 -8.21 16.80
N VAL A 217 6.86 -7.91 16.91
CA VAL A 217 6.17 -6.97 16.06
C VAL A 217 6.34 -5.56 16.62
N SER A 218 7.04 -4.70 15.87
CA SER A 218 7.31 -3.31 16.23
C SER A 218 6.51 -2.36 15.36
N ARG A 219 6.03 -1.25 15.95
CA ARG A 219 5.36 -0.16 15.18
C ARG A 219 6.37 0.89 14.72
N VAL A 220 7.44 0.42 14.12
CA VAL A 220 8.53 1.23 13.58
C VAL A 220 8.71 0.92 12.09
N ASP A 221 9.39 1.79 11.37
CA ASP A 221 9.67 1.63 9.95
C ASP A 221 10.87 0.68 9.68
N ASP A 222 11.10 0.39 8.41
CA ASP A 222 12.21 -0.48 7.95
C ASP A 222 13.57 0.07 8.38
N GLU A 223 13.80 1.38 8.30
CA GLU A 223 15.05 2.02 8.69
C GLU A 223 15.37 1.78 10.17
N THR A 224 14.37 1.96 11.01
CA THR A 224 14.51 1.70 12.46
C THR A 224 14.81 0.24 12.74
N VAL A 225 14.15 -0.70 12.04
CA VAL A 225 14.44 -2.14 12.19
C VAL A 225 15.86 -2.46 11.76
N ILE A 226 16.35 -1.92 10.62
CA ILE A 226 17.73 -2.12 10.17
C ILE A 226 18.73 -1.66 11.24
N ARG A 227 18.50 -0.49 11.85
CA ARG A 227 19.36 0.00 12.96
C ARG A 227 19.28 -0.88 14.20
N MET A 228 18.09 -1.40 14.53
CA MET A 228 17.95 -2.35 15.65
C MET A 228 18.74 -3.63 15.38
N VAL A 229 18.71 -4.16 14.14
CA VAL A 229 19.55 -5.31 13.75
C VAL A 229 21.03 -4.97 13.87
N GLY A 230 21.46 -3.79 13.40
CA GLY A 230 22.84 -3.31 13.52
C GLY A 230 23.34 -3.25 14.98
N HIS A 231 22.45 -3.05 15.94
CA HIS A 231 22.74 -3.09 17.37
C HIS A 231 22.58 -4.50 18.01
N GLY A 232 22.37 -5.54 17.21
CA GLY A 232 22.27 -6.92 17.70
C GLY A 232 20.96 -7.26 18.41
N LEU A 233 19.88 -6.49 18.20
CA LEU A 233 18.57 -6.73 18.85
C LEU A 233 17.78 -7.87 18.18
N GLY A 234 18.27 -8.42 17.08
CA GLY A 234 17.65 -9.52 16.36
C GLY A 234 18.06 -9.54 14.90
N VAL A 235 17.29 -10.27 14.10
CA VAL A 235 17.46 -10.39 12.65
C VAL A 235 16.16 -10.04 11.95
N THR A 236 16.21 -9.79 10.64
CA THR A 236 14.99 -9.60 9.84
C THR A 236 15.20 -10.07 8.40
N MET A 237 14.15 -10.08 7.62
CA MET A 237 14.19 -10.32 6.18
C MET A 237 13.55 -9.14 5.46
N MET A 238 14.26 -8.60 4.48
CA MET A 238 13.82 -7.45 3.70
C MET A 238 14.11 -7.66 2.21
N THR A 239 13.50 -6.83 1.39
CA THR A 239 13.70 -6.88 -0.07
C THR A 239 14.75 -5.88 -0.54
N GLU A 240 15.24 -6.06 -1.74
CA GLU A 240 16.32 -5.28 -2.34
C GLU A 240 16.06 -3.76 -2.30
N LEU A 241 14.84 -3.30 -2.63
CA LEU A 241 14.51 -1.87 -2.58
C LEU A 241 14.44 -1.33 -1.15
N MET A 242 14.00 -2.13 -0.18
CA MET A 242 13.93 -1.70 1.22
C MET A 242 15.32 -1.44 1.81
N ILE A 243 16.33 -2.24 1.42
CA ILE A 243 17.69 -2.12 1.95
C ILE A 243 18.58 -1.18 1.17
N ARG A 244 18.14 -0.68 0.02
CA ARG A 244 18.95 0.14 -0.87
C ARG A 244 19.43 1.42 -0.19
N GLY A 245 20.77 1.57 -0.06
CA GLY A 245 21.39 2.73 0.59
C GLY A 245 21.32 2.72 2.12
N ARG A 246 21.03 1.56 2.76
CA ARG A 246 20.82 1.44 4.21
C ARG A 246 21.62 0.29 4.85
N THR A 247 22.69 -0.16 4.20
CA THR A 247 23.37 -1.41 4.58
C THR A 247 24.68 -1.22 5.35
N ASP A 248 25.03 0.02 5.72
CA ASP A 248 26.34 0.34 6.30
C ASP A 248 26.63 -0.38 7.62
N ASP A 249 25.59 -0.64 8.42
CA ASP A 249 25.71 -1.20 9.77
C ASP A 249 25.23 -2.64 9.92
N VAL A 250 24.86 -3.31 8.81
CA VAL A 250 24.33 -4.67 8.80
C VAL A 250 24.94 -5.53 7.69
N LEU A 251 24.80 -6.85 7.81
CA LEU A 251 25.04 -7.78 6.71
C LEU A 251 23.72 -8.01 5.97
N CYS A 252 23.74 -7.85 4.64
CA CYS A 252 22.65 -8.20 3.76
C CYS A 252 23.02 -9.41 2.94
N VAL A 253 22.43 -10.56 3.23
CA VAL A 253 22.79 -11.85 2.66
C VAL A 253 21.61 -12.43 1.91
N PRO A 254 21.75 -12.82 0.63
CA PRO A 254 20.67 -13.47 -0.11
C PRO A 254 20.18 -14.71 0.65
N VAL A 255 18.86 -14.89 0.73
CA VAL A 255 18.28 -16.07 1.37
C VAL A 255 18.40 -17.32 0.50
N ASP A 256 18.42 -18.50 1.13
CA ASP A 256 18.47 -19.80 0.47
C ASP A 256 17.35 -20.71 1.04
N PRO A 257 16.48 -21.29 0.21
CA PRO A 257 16.38 -21.08 -1.24
C PRO A 257 16.01 -19.64 -1.62
N PRO A 258 16.46 -19.15 -2.79
CA PRO A 258 16.20 -17.79 -3.22
C PRO A 258 14.70 -17.47 -3.23
N ARG A 259 14.33 -16.28 -2.73
CA ARG A 259 12.97 -15.79 -2.73
C ARG A 259 12.89 -14.51 -3.54
N LEU A 260 11.85 -14.43 -4.35
CA LEU A 260 11.56 -13.28 -5.19
C LEU A 260 10.17 -12.76 -4.87
N ARG A 261 10.04 -11.44 -4.89
CA ARG A 261 8.77 -10.74 -4.83
C ARG A 261 8.48 -10.11 -6.20
N GLU A 262 7.38 -10.49 -6.84
CA GLU A 262 6.99 -9.86 -8.10
C GLU A 262 6.36 -8.50 -7.83
N LEU A 263 7.05 -7.44 -8.20
CA LEU A 263 6.53 -6.07 -8.17
C LEU A 263 5.86 -5.75 -9.51
N GLY A 264 4.78 -4.97 -9.45
CA GLY A 264 4.05 -4.61 -10.65
C GLY A 264 3.13 -3.40 -10.46
N MET A 265 2.47 -3.07 -11.56
CA MET A 265 1.43 -2.06 -11.64
C MET A 265 0.06 -2.75 -11.72
N GLY A 266 -0.85 -2.36 -10.83
CA GLY A 266 -2.23 -2.81 -10.81
C GLY A 266 -3.20 -1.69 -11.16
N THR A 267 -4.26 -2.02 -11.91
CA THR A 267 -5.39 -1.14 -12.21
C THR A 267 -6.70 -1.91 -12.06
N SER A 268 -7.81 -1.20 -11.85
CA SER A 268 -9.11 -1.88 -11.73
C SER A 268 -9.58 -2.41 -13.08
N ARG A 269 -10.02 -3.67 -13.14
CA ARG A 269 -10.66 -4.26 -14.35
C ARG A 269 -11.95 -3.56 -14.76
N LYS A 270 -12.62 -2.91 -13.80
CA LYS A 270 -13.86 -2.17 -14.06
C LYS A 270 -13.61 -0.82 -14.72
N MET A 271 -12.36 -0.34 -14.72
CA MET A 271 -11.98 0.96 -15.26
C MET A 271 -11.25 0.81 -16.58
N LYS A 272 -11.68 1.54 -17.60
CA LYS A 272 -10.90 1.68 -18.83
C LYS A 272 -9.74 2.64 -18.55
N LEU A 273 -8.53 2.23 -18.90
CA LEU A 273 -7.36 3.10 -18.82
C LEU A 273 -7.58 4.36 -19.68
N THR A 274 -7.34 5.52 -19.09
CA THR A 274 -7.24 6.77 -19.85
C THR A 274 -5.93 6.80 -20.63
N ASP A 275 -5.85 7.68 -21.64
CA ASP A 275 -4.61 7.87 -22.41
C ASP A 275 -3.43 8.29 -21.50
N SER A 276 -3.72 9.08 -20.48
CA SER A 276 -2.76 9.51 -19.46
C SER A 276 -2.26 8.35 -18.61
N MET A 277 -3.14 7.44 -18.22
CA MET A 277 -2.77 6.23 -17.46
C MET A 277 -1.99 5.25 -18.33
N GLN A 278 -2.32 5.14 -19.61
CA GLN A 278 -1.54 4.35 -20.55
C GLN A 278 -0.13 4.93 -20.71
N SER A 279 -0.02 6.25 -20.84
CA SER A 279 1.27 6.94 -20.89
C SER A 279 2.10 6.74 -19.61
N LEU A 280 1.46 6.71 -18.42
CA LEU A 280 2.14 6.41 -17.17
C LEU A 280 2.69 4.97 -17.17
N LYS A 281 1.88 4.02 -17.64
CA LYS A 281 2.29 2.62 -17.78
C LYS A 281 3.50 2.48 -18.73
N ASP A 282 3.45 3.15 -19.89
CA ASP A 282 4.52 3.09 -20.87
C ASP A 282 5.82 3.72 -20.33
N CYS A 283 5.71 4.87 -19.64
CA CYS A 283 6.84 5.48 -18.92
C CYS A 283 7.43 4.53 -17.88
N MET A 284 6.58 3.79 -17.15
CA MET A 284 7.05 2.84 -16.14
C MET A 284 7.76 1.64 -16.76
N LEU A 285 7.23 1.07 -17.84
CA LEU A 285 7.88 -0.03 -18.55
C LEU A 285 9.23 0.38 -19.10
N GLN A 286 9.34 1.58 -19.70
CA GLN A 286 10.61 2.12 -20.17
C GLN A 286 11.59 2.36 -19.02
N PHE A 287 11.12 2.93 -17.88
CA PHE A 287 11.93 3.15 -16.69
C PHE A 287 12.54 1.85 -16.15
N ILE A 288 11.77 0.76 -16.10
CA ILE A 288 12.27 -0.55 -15.67
C ILE A 288 13.25 -1.13 -16.68
N HIS A 289 12.94 -1.03 -17.98
CA HIS A 289 13.84 -1.50 -19.04
C HIS A 289 15.21 -0.83 -19.01
N ASP A 290 15.25 0.48 -18.75
CA ASP A 290 16.52 1.25 -18.64
C ASP A 290 17.40 0.83 -17.44
N ARG A 291 16.85 0.05 -16.49
CA ARG A 291 17.52 -0.38 -15.24
C ARG A 291 17.82 -1.88 -15.18
N SER A 292 17.27 -2.66 -16.12
CA SER A 292 17.52 -4.09 -16.26
C SER A 292 18.78 -4.35 -17.07
#